data_cb41b01e155282b20d0fcbf3cefd0213
#
_entry.id   cb41b01e155282b20d0fcbf3cefd0213
#
_cell.length_a   1.000
_cell.length_b   1.000
_cell.length_c   1.000
_cell.angle_alpha   90.00
_cell.angle_beta   90.00
_cell.angle_gamma   90.00
#
_symmetry.space_group_name_H-M   'P 1'
#
loop_
_entity.id
_entity.type
_entity.pdbx_description
1 polymer ?
#
loop_
_entity_poly.entity_id
_entity_poly.type
_entity_poly.pdbx_seq_one_letter_code
_entity_poly.pdbx_strand_id
1 'polypeptide(L)'
;MLQGKILRVARPTDRLDQVVRFYTAGLGLHILYRFENHDGFDGVMVGMPGEAYHFEFTHHRGHSVGRAPTQDNLIVFYLPEQLEWQQTIKRMNAAGYKPIKSYNPYWDNKGVTFEDPDGYRVVLQNDIWDS
;
A
#
# COMPACT_ATOMS: atom_id res chain seq x y z
N MET A 1 7.96 -16.81 -18.67
CA MET A 1 7.21 -15.62 -19.11
C MET A 1 7.08 -14.59 -18.00
N LEU A 2 6.13 -14.68 -17.08
CA LEU A 2 6.05 -13.70 -15.97
C LEU A 2 6.85 -14.11 -14.74
N GLN A 3 7.19 -15.39 -14.61
CA GLN A 3 7.94 -15.89 -13.46
C GLN A 3 9.27 -15.14 -13.31
N GLY A 4 9.59 -14.70 -12.10
CA GLY A 4 10.82 -13.98 -11.80
C GLY A 4 10.89 -12.55 -12.34
N LYS A 5 9.79 -12.03 -12.90
CA LYS A 5 9.74 -10.67 -13.41
C LYS A 5 9.29 -9.70 -12.32
N ILE A 6 9.73 -8.46 -12.44
CA ILE A 6 9.32 -7.42 -11.49
C ILE A 6 7.92 -6.93 -11.85
N LEU A 7 7.07 -6.82 -10.85
CA LEU A 7 5.72 -6.28 -10.98
C LEU A 7 5.69 -4.86 -10.44
N ARG A 8 5.17 -3.94 -11.25
CA ARG A 8 4.81 -2.60 -10.81
C ARG A 8 3.30 -2.45 -10.83
N VAL A 9 2.74 -1.97 -9.73
CA VAL A 9 1.36 -1.51 -9.70
C VAL A 9 1.40 0.01 -9.63
N ALA A 10 0.86 0.68 -10.65
CA ALA A 10 0.84 2.13 -10.72
C ALA A 10 -0.57 2.64 -10.42
N ARG A 11 -0.66 3.67 -9.60
CA ARG A 11 -1.94 4.25 -9.21
C ARG A 11 -1.84 5.77 -9.10
N PRO A 12 -2.77 6.51 -9.73
CA PRO A 12 -2.80 7.96 -9.58
C PRO A 12 -3.38 8.36 -8.23
N THR A 13 -3.02 9.56 -7.76
CA THR A 13 -3.54 10.10 -6.52
C THR A 13 -3.61 11.63 -6.59
N ASP A 14 -4.57 12.20 -5.89
CA ASP A 14 -4.67 13.65 -5.69
C ASP A 14 -3.87 14.13 -4.48
N ARG A 15 -3.28 13.20 -3.70
CA ARG A 15 -2.59 13.52 -2.45
C ARG A 15 -1.32 12.67 -2.28
N LEU A 16 -0.39 12.92 -3.18
CA LEU A 16 0.82 12.10 -3.32
C LEU A 16 1.61 11.95 -2.01
N ASP A 17 1.87 13.07 -1.31
CA ASP A 17 2.68 13.03 -0.09
C ASP A 17 2.01 12.22 1.03
N GLN A 18 0.71 12.36 1.16
CA GLN A 18 -0.06 11.63 2.19
C GLN A 18 -0.10 10.14 1.90
N VAL A 19 -0.27 9.75 0.64
CA VAL A 19 -0.26 8.35 0.23
C VAL A 19 1.12 7.75 0.45
N VAL A 20 2.17 8.44 0.03
CA VAL A 20 3.55 7.96 0.23
C VAL A 20 3.84 7.78 1.72
N ARG A 21 3.39 8.71 2.56
CA ARG A 21 3.58 8.60 4.01
C ARG A 21 2.91 7.35 4.58
N PHE A 22 1.71 7.01 4.12
CA PHE A 22 1.02 5.80 4.57
C PHE A 22 1.85 4.55 4.28
N TYR A 23 2.40 4.44 3.09
CA TYR A 23 3.15 3.25 2.67
C TYR A 23 4.59 3.24 3.20
N THR A 24 5.16 4.38 3.58
CA THR A 24 6.52 4.46 4.13
C THR A 24 6.53 4.54 5.65
N ALA A 25 6.12 5.65 6.24
CA ALA A 25 6.07 5.78 7.70
C ALA A 25 5.14 4.73 8.32
N GLY A 26 4.02 4.45 7.67
CA GLY A 26 3.05 3.45 8.11
C GLY A 26 3.55 2.02 7.92
N LEU A 27 3.60 1.56 6.67
CA LEU A 27 3.89 0.16 6.35
C LEU A 27 5.37 -0.20 6.37
N GLY A 28 6.25 0.79 6.37
CA GLY A 28 7.69 0.50 6.42
C GLY A 28 8.32 0.25 5.06
N LEU A 29 7.62 0.49 3.97
CA LEU A 29 8.22 0.43 2.65
C LEU A 29 9.18 1.60 2.46
N HIS A 30 10.09 1.48 1.49
CA HIS A 30 11.10 2.47 1.20
C HIS A 30 10.73 3.24 -0.06
N ILE A 31 11.14 4.51 -0.11
CA ILE A 31 11.11 5.25 -1.38
C ILE A 31 12.26 4.72 -2.22
N LEU A 32 11.91 4.14 -3.37
CA LEU A 32 12.90 3.58 -4.30
C LEU A 32 13.33 4.60 -5.34
N TYR A 33 12.44 5.51 -5.72
CA TYR A 33 12.72 6.55 -6.71
C TYR A 33 11.65 7.64 -6.62
N ARG A 34 12.03 8.85 -6.99
CA ARG A 34 11.12 9.99 -7.01
C ARG A 34 11.43 10.84 -8.25
N PHE A 35 10.36 11.37 -8.88
CA PHE A 35 10.53 12.34 -9.96
C PHE A 35 9.46 13.43 -9.83
N GLU A 36 9.78 14.60 -10.41
CA GLU A 36 8.88 15.75 -10.38
C GLU A 36 8.77 16.34 -11.77
N ASN A 37 7.56 16.73 -12.12
CA ASN A 37 7.24 17.45 -13.36
C ASN A 37 7.85 16.83 -14.61
N HIS A 38 7.73 15.52 -14.74
CA HIS A 38 8.09 14.83 -15.99
C HIS A 38 6.84 14.79 -16.85
N ASP A 39 6.80 15.63 -17.88
CA ASP A 39 5.62 15.82 -18.73
C ASP A 39 4.34 16.13 -17.93
N GLY A 40 4.47 16.88 -16.83
CA GLY A 40 3.34 17.26 -15.97
C GLY A 40 3.02 16.24 -14.89
N PHE A 41 3.80 15.17 -14.73
CA PHE A 41 3.58 14.15 -13.71
C PHE A 41 4.63 14.22 -12.62
N ASP A 42 4.18 14.11 -11.36
CA ASP A 42 5.02 13.82 -10.22
C ASP A 42 4.85 12.34 -9.88
N GLY A 43 5.89 11.68 -9.41
CA GLY A 43 5.78 10.26 -9.06
C GLY A 43 6.75 9.83 -7.98
N VAL A 44 6.34 8.79 -7.24
CA VAL A 44 7.15 8.16 -6.20
C VAL A 44 6.97 6.65 -6.32
N MET A 45 8.08 5.92 -6.43
CA MET A 45 8.06 4.46 -6.37
C MET A 45 8.39 4.03 -4.95
N VAL A 46 7.56 3.17 -4.40
CA VAL A 46 7.75 2.63 -3.05
C VAL A 46 7.75 1.11 -3.06
N GLY A 47 8.59 0.52 -2.23
CA GLY A 47 8.69 -0.94 -2.10
C GLY A 47 9.83 -1.31 -1.19
N MET A 48 10.26 -2.56 -1.26
CA MET A 48 11.44 -3.02 -0.54
C MET A 48 12.55 -3.29 -1.54
N PRO A 49 13.77 -2.77 -1.30
CA PRO A 49 14.89 -3.04 -2.21
C PRO A 49 15.11 -4.53 -2.42
N GLY A 50 15.26 -4.93 -3.68
CA GLY A 50 15.54 -6.33 -4.02
C GLY A 50 14.30 -7.21 -4.18
N GLU A 51 13.10 -6.71 -3.88
CA GLU A 51 11.89 -7.49 -4.06
C GLU A 51 11.36 -7.39 -5.50
N ALA A 52 10.56 -8.39 -5.88
CA ALA A 52 10.04 -8.49 -7.25
C ALA A 52 8.77 -7.68 -7.48
N TYR A 53 8.38 -6.85 -6.52
CA TYR A 53 7.22 -5.98 -6.67
C TYR A 53 7.53 -4.59 -6.13
N HIS A 54 6.84 -3.59 -6.66
CA HIS A 54 6.79 -2.25 -6.08
C HIS A 54 5.56 -1.51 -6.58
N PHE A 55 5.28 -0.39 -5.92
CA PHE A 55 4.16 0.49 -6.26
C PHE A 55 4.72 1.78 -6.82
N GLU A 56 3.97 2.37 -7.75
CA GLU A 56 4.22 3.73 -8.23
C GLU A 56 2.98 4.56 -7.97
N PHE A 57 3.12 5.65 -7.22
CA PHE A 57 2.06 6.62 -7.02
C PHE A 57 2.37 7.86 -7.83
N THR A 58 1.41 8.34 -8.62
CA THR A 58 1.59 9.48 -9.52
C THR A 58 0.55 10.54 -9.28
N HIS A 59 0.92 11.78 -9.57
CA HIS A 59 0.00 12.89 -9.62
C HIS A 59 0.19 13.64 -10.92
N HIS A 60 -0.88 13.77 -11.71
CA HIS A 60 -0.88 14.57 -12.91
C HIS A 60 -1.30 15.99 -12.55
N ARG A 61 -0.37 16.93 -12.63
CA ARG A 61 -0.61 18.32 -12.25
C ARG A 61 -1.78 18.90 -13.02
N GLY A 62 -2.70 19.57 -12.30
CA GLY A 62 -3.90 20.15 -12.89
C GLY A 62 -5.04 19.18 -13.13
N HIS A 63 -4.91 17.92 -12.70
CA HIS A 63 -5.94 16.89 -12.85
C HIS A 63 -6.34 16.33 -11.49
N SER A 64 -7.54 15.76 -11.44
CA SER A 64 -8.08 15.12 -10.25
C SER A 64 -8.59 13.74 -10.62
N VAL A 65 -8.31 12.74 -9.75
CA VAL A 65 -8.70 11.36 -10.02
C VAL A 65 -9.71 10.80 -9.00
N GLY A 66 -9.87 11.48 -7.85
CA GLY A 66 -10.82 11.06 -6.82
C GLY A 66 -10.33 9.89 -5.98
N ARG A 67 -11.27 9.26 -5.30
CA ARG A 67 -11.02 8.19 -4.32
C ARG A 67 -11.18 6.81 -4.95
N ALA A 68 -10.81 5.79 -4.19
CA ALA A 68 -10.99 4.39 -4.57
C ALA A 68 -12.46 4.12 -4.94
N PRO A 69 -12.69 3.33 -6.00
CA PRO A 69 -14.06 3.09 -6.48
C PRO A 69 -14.88 2.19 -5.55
N THR A 70 -14.23 1.34 -4.75
CA THR A 70 -14.90 0.45 -3.79
C THR A 70 -14.07 0.31 -2.52
N GLN A 71 -14.71 -0.22 -1.47
CA GLN A 71 -14.02 -0.58 -0.23
C GLN A 71 -13.35 -1.96 -0.29
N ASP A 72 -13.43 -2.63 -1.43
CA ASP A 72 -12.88 -3.96 -1.63
C ASP A 72 -11.73 -3.98 -2.63
N ASN A 73 -11.15 -2.83 -2.92
CA ASN A 73 -9.90 -2.72 -3.66
C ASN A 73 -8.75 -2.89 -2.66
N LEU A 74 -8.17 -4.08 -2.62
CA LEU A 74 -7.28 -4.50 -1.55
C LEU A 74 -5.86 -4.71 -2.06
N ILE A 75 -4.91 -4.36 -1.20
CA ILE A 75 -3.53 -4.85 -1.24
C ILE A 75 -3.39 -5.75 -0.02
N VAL A 76 -3.00 -7.00 -0.21
CA VAL A 76 -2.87 -7.95 0.87
C VAL A 76 -1.41 -8.36 1.03
N PHE A 77 -0.86 -8.10 2.20
CA PHE A 77 0.46 -8.62 2.58
C PHE A 77 0.28 -9.83 3.48
N TYR A 78 0.89 -10.94 3.11
CA TYR A 78 0.89 -12.15 3.93
C TYR A 78 2.09 -12.11 4.86
N LEU A 79 1.82 -12.06 6.16
CA LEU A 79 2.80 -11.99 7.23
C LEU A 79 2.60 -13.21 8.14
N PRO A 80 3.21 -14.35 7.81
CA PRO A 80 2.96 -15.58 8.56
C PRO A 80 3.51 -15.55 9.97
N GLU A 81 4.61 -14.83 10.21
CA GLU A 81 5.21 -14.73 11.53
C GLU A 81 4.40 -13.77 12.40
N GLN A 82 3.82 -14.30 13.49
CA GLN A 82 2.92 -13.52 14.35
C GLN A 82 3.60 -12.26 14.90
N LEU A 83 4.86 -12.37 15.31
CA LEU A 83 5.57 -11.22 15.88
C LEU A 83 5.76 -10.12 14.84
N GLU A 84 6.14 -10.46 13.62
CA GLU A 84 6.30 -9.50 12.54
C GLU A 84 4.96 -8.85 12.18
N TRP A 85 3.88 -9.64 12.14
CA TRP A 85 2.53 -9.14 11.92
C TRP A 85 2.12 -8.12 12.99
N GLN A 86 2.34 -8.45 14.27
CA GLN A 86 2.03 -7.56 15.38
C GLN A 86 2.87 -6.28 15.35
N GLN A 87 4.15 -6.39 15.01
CA GLN A 87 5.05 -5.23 14.90
C GLN A 87 4.63 -4.30 13.76
N THR A 88 4.17 -4.86 12.65
CA THR A 88 3.68 -4.05 11.52
C THR A 88 2.41 -3.28 11.89
N ILE A 89 1.48 -3.92 12.59
CA ILE A 89 0.27 -3.26 13.11
C ILE A 89 0.66 -2.14 14.07
N LYS A 90 1.59 -2.40 14.98
CA LYS A 90 2.06 -1.42 15.95
C LYS A 90 2.69 -0.21 15.26
N ARG A 91 3.46 -0.45 14.21
CA ARG A 91 4.06 0.61 13.41
C ARG A 91 2.99 1.49 12.75
N MET A 92 1.95 0.88 12.19
CA MET A 92 0.82 1.61 11.61
C MET A 92 0.14 2.49 12.64
N ASN A 93 -0.16 1.94 13.81
CA ASN A 93 -0.79 2.69 14.89
C ASN A 93 0.10 3.85 15.37
N ALA A 94 1.39 3.64 15.48
CA ALA A 94 2.33 4.68 15.89
C ALA A 94 2.42 5.81 14.86
N ALA A 95 2.20 5.52 13.58
CA ALA A 95 2.16 6.52 12.52
C ALA A 95 0.80 7.24 12.45
N GLY A 96 -0.16 6.87 13.28
CA GLY A 96 -1.47 7.53 13.35
C GLY A 96 -2.58 6.83 12.57
N TYR A 97 -2.32 5.66 12.01
CA TYR A 97 -3.32 4.90 11.25
C TYR A 97 -3.95 3.84 12.15
N LYS A 98 -5.29 3.78 12.13
CA LYS A 98 -6.06 2.85 12.98
C LYS A 98 -6.69 1.76 12.13
N PRO A 99 -6.77 0.53 12.67
CA PRO A 99 -7.48 -0.55 11.99
C PRO A 99 -8.95 -0.20 11.78
N ILE A 100 -9.51 -0.70 10.69
CA ILE A 100 -10.93 -0.62 10.41
C ILE A 100 -11.47 -2.01 10.16
N LYS A 101 -12.80 -2.16 10.23
CA LYS A 101 -13.47 -3.41 9.86
C LYS A 101 -13.40 -3.58 8.34
N SER A 102 -13.06 -4.78 7.88
CA SER A 102 -13.02 -5.09 6.46
C SER A 102 -14.41 -5.06 5.85
N TYR A 103 -14.49 -4.68 4.58
CA TYR A 103 -15.73 -4.79 3.82
C TYR A 103 -16.16 -6.26 3.68
N ASN A 104 -15.19 -7.13 3.30
CA ASN A 104 -15.39 -8.57 3.28
C ASN A 104 -14.93 -9.15 4.62
N PRO A 105 -15.84 -9.72 5.44
CA PRO A 105 -15.50 -10.23 6.77
C PRO A 105 -14.43 -11.31 6.78
N TYR A 106 -14.19 -11.97 5.65
CA TYR A 106 -13.11 -12.95 5.52
C TYR A 106 -11.78 -12.41 6.03
N TRP A 107 -11.49 -11.15 5.72
CA TRP A 107 -10.20 -10.53 6.06
C TRP A 107 -10.07 -10.13 7.53
N ASP A 108 -11.14 -10.21 8.31
CA ASP A 108 -11.09 -9.95 9.75
C ASP A 108 -10.75 -11.18 10.57
N ASN A 109 -10.77 -12.38 9.97
CA ASN A 109 -10.48 -13.63 10.69
C ASN A 109 -9.00 -13.74 11.10
N LYS A 110 -8.10 -13.51 10.17
CA LYS A 110 -6.65 -13.58 10.41
C LYS A 110 -5.93 -12.31 9.98
N GLY A 111 -6.67 -11.27 9.69
CA GLY A 111 -6.13 -10.04 9.15
C GLY A 111 -6.57 -8.81 9.92
N VAL A 112 -5.83 -7.73 9.69
CA VAL A 112 -6.17 -6.39 10.15
C VAL A 112 -6.11 -5.48 8.93
N THR A 113 -7.14 -4.66 8.76
CA THR A 113 -7.31 -3.80 7.59
C THR A 113 -7.08 -2.34 7.96
N PHE A 114 -6.34 -1.63 7.11
CA PHE A 114 -6.14 -0.19 7.19
C PHE A 114 -6.58 0.45 5.89
N GLU A 115 -7.13 1.66 5.96
CA GLU A 115 -7.52 2.40 4.76
C GLU A 115 -6.51 3.51 4.50
N ASP A 116 -6.00 3.58 3.26
CA ASP A 116 -5.07 4.63 2.89
C ASP A 116 -5.80 5.96 2.64
N PRO A 117 -5.06 7.08 2.47
CA PRO A 117 -5.71 8.39 2.27
C PRO A 117 -6.64 8.49 1.07
N ASP A 118 -6.50 7.61 0.07
CA ASP A 118 -7.36 7.60 -1.10
C ASP A 118 -8.54 6.64 -0.98
N GLY A 119 -8.63 5.89 0.12
CA GLY A 119 -9.70 4.93 0.33
C GLY A 119 -9.39 3.52 -0.15
N TYR A 120 -8.20 3.27 -0.69
CA TYR A 120 -7.74 1.91 -0.95
C TYR A 120 -7.33 1.25 0.35
N ARG A 121 -7.56 -0.05 0.44
CA ARG A 121 -7.36 -0.75 1.70
C ARG A 121 -6.21 -1.73 1.64
N VAL A 122 -5.49 -1.82 2.75
CA VAL A 122 -4.36 -2.74 2.92
C VAL A 122 -4.72 -3.70 4.02
N VAL A 123 -4.61 -4.99 3.74
CA VAL A 123 -4.83 -6.06 4.71
C VAL A 123 -3.47 -6.63 5.09
N LEU A 124 -3.21 -6.69 6.39
CA LEU A 124 -2.05 -7.40 6.95
C LEU A 124 -2.57 -8.75 7.43
N GLN A 125 -2.31 -9.79 6.65
CA GLN A 125 -2.87 -11.12 6.88
C GLN A 125 -1.86 -12.00 7.60
N ASN A 126 -2.22 -12.44 8.81
CA ASN A 126 -1.36 -13.32 9.61
C ASN A 126 -1.53 -14.77 9.15
N ASP A 127 -1.05 -15.06 7.95
CA ASP A 127 -1.15 -16.36 7.36
C ASP A 127 -0.09 -16.50 6.26
N ILE A 128 0.07 -17.72 5.77
CA ILE A 128 0.85 -17.98 4.56
C ILE A 128 -0.07 -17.95 3.35
N TRP A 129 0.51 -17.65 2.21
CA TRP A 129 -0.15 -17.95 0.95
C TRP A 129 0.40 -19.30 0.46
N ASP A 130 -0.50 -20.25 0.28
CA ASP A 130 -0.15 -21.59 -0.18
C ASP A 130 -1.14 -21.97 -1.28
N SER A 131 -0.61 -22.26 -2.47
CA SER A 131 -1.45 -22.59 -3.62
C SER A 131 -1.80 -24.10 -3.65
#